data_c8d171484f054ce09b45df57d6078b6c
#
_entry.id   c8d171484f054ce09b45df57d6078b6c
#
_cell.length_a   1.000
_cell.length_b   1.000
_cell.length_c   1.000
_cell.angle_alpha   90.00
_cell.angle_beta   90.00
_cell.angle_gamma   90.00
#
_symmetry.space_group_name_H-M   'P 1'
#
loop_
_entity.id
_entity.type
_entity.pdbx_description
1 polymer ?
#
loop_
_entity_poly.entity_id
_entity_poly.type
_entity_poly.pdbx_seq_one_letter_code
_entity_poly.pdbx_strand_id
1 'polypeptide(L)'
;MFSPSVLKYVDKVSQIKLIGVTTCQQLVAVTSTFALMKAGLALGDQNSMSLWLGLALVCHVVVPFFGLIQRPLETALGFSAYKRFLEENLLSKAKRPGIWQEKHQKELFTSSIGSEAENYLAVIIFLGLDLFTFILSISLGVLVIGLTLDTSFIPAYIASGLFSFFAFKYFQKIAKSAAESEQQSRSKFESYLFKAWENIFFKNSEVVANYIKNFNSHLNDAKEKSRHSSLMSETMVAALTFIASLPVIVAVFVVISRHNGDVKVMAALLAAIPRQLNMLATFRTIFQTISSLVSFEAKLKTMKGNAVLSEPVLSSRISIKNITVQNDAFASLEDLSKSVSLSKPSRIQIRGSNGAGKSTLMLHLNESLESSFYIPAHPQFEFEDAEEGSTGQKMLRHIEYAASLDNKHLLLDEWDANLDQENILKINELLNRISKDKVIIEVRHR
;
A
#
# COMPACT_ATOMS: atom_id res chain seq x y z
N MET A 1 2.00 -14.14 -11.18
CA MET A 1 2.81 -12.96 -11.38
C MET A 1 2.53 -11.93 -10.27
N PHE A 2 1.37 -11.30 -10.22
CA PHE A 2 0.96 -10.49 -9.08
C PHE A 2 0.10 -11.33 -8.13
N SER A 3 0.10 -10.96 -6.84
CA SER A 3 -0.81 -11.55 -5.88
C SER A 3 -2.28 -11.35 -6.31
N PRO A 4 -3.14 -12.35 -6.11
CA PRO A 4 -4.58 -12.21 -6.38
C PRO A 4 -5.22 -11.02 -5.66
N SER A 5 -4.67 -10.63 -4.50
CA SER A 5 -5.16 -9.52 -3.69
C SER A 5 -4.92 -8.15 -4.32
N VAL A 6 -3.92 -8.03 -5.20
CA VAL A 6 -3.52 -6.79 -5.88
C VAL A 6 -3.96 -6.78 -7.35
N LEU A 7 -4.07 -7.96 -7.99
CA LEU A 7 -4.46 -8.10 -9.39
C LEU A 7 -5.78 -7.41 -9.74
N LYS A 8 -6.73 -7.38 -8.80
CA LYS A 8 -8.03 -6.73 -9.02
C LYS A 8 -7.93 -5.20 -9.22
N TYR A 9 -6.86 -4.59 -8.70
CA TYR A 9 -6.64 -3.14 -8.83
C TYR A 9 -5.83 -2.77 -10.06
N VAL A 10 -5.08 -3.71 -10.62
CA VAL A 10 -4.17 -3.48 -11.75
C VAL A 10 -4.95 -3.36 -13.06
N ASP A 11 -4.62 -2.35 -13.86
CA ASP A 11 -5.17 -2.21 -15.20
C ASP A 11 -4.56 -3.24 -16.16
N LYS A 12 -5.41 -4.08 -16.74
CA LYS A 12 -4.99 -5.19 -17.61
C LYS A 12 -4.24 -4.73 -18.87
N VAL A 13 -4.66 -3.60 -19.45
CA VAL A 13 -4.05 -3.10 -20.69
C VAL A 13 -2.62 -2.60 -20.41
N SER A 14 -2.45 -1.80 -19.36
CA SER A 14 -1.14 -1.31 -18.93
C SER A 14 -0.22 -2.45 -18.49
N GLN A 15 -0.77 -3.47 -17.83
CA GLN A 15 -0.03 -4.68 -17.47
C GLN A 15 0.50 -5.43 -18.70
N ILE A 16 -0.34 -5.64 -19.73
CA ILE A 16 0.07 -6.32 -20.96
C ILE A 16 1.16 -5.54 -21.70
N LYS A 17 1.01 -4.20 -21.80
CA LYS A 17 2.04 -3.34 -22.39
C LYS A 17 3.38 -3.48 -21.68
N LEU A 18 3.36 -3.44 -20.36
CA LEU A 18 4.57 -3.54 -19.53
C LEU A 18 5.24 -4.91 -19.67
N ILE A 19 4.46 -6.00 -19.64
CA ILE A 19 4.94 -7.36 -19.91
C ILE A 19 5.59 -7.45 -21.31
N GLY A 20 4.95 -6.86 -22.31
CA GLY A 20 5.48 -6.84 -23.69
C GLY A 20 6.83 -6.13 -23.77
N VAL A 21 6.93 -4.93 -23.21
CA VAL A 21 8.20 -4.16 -23.18
C VAL A 21 9.30 -4.91 -22.45
N THR A 22 8.98 -5.49 -21.27
CA THR A 22 9.93 -6.30 -20.49
C THR A 22 10.37 -7.54 -21.26
N THR A 23 9.46 -8.21 -21.95
CA THR A 23 9.79 -9.38 -22.78
C THR A 23 10.73 -8.99 -23.93
N CYS A 24 10.45 -7.89 -24.63
CA CYS A 24 11.35 -7.37 -25.68
C CYS A 24 12.73 -7.03 -25.13
N GLN A 25 12.80 -6.37 -23.98
CA GLN A 25 14.07 -6.08 -23.31
C GLN A 25 14.88 -7.34 -23.02
N GLN A 26 14.22 -8.40 -22.46
CA GLN A 26 14.90 -9.65 -22.14
C GLN A 26 15.35 -10.40 -23.41
N LEU A 27 14.58 -10.36 -24.49
CA LEU A 27 14.98 -10.92 -25.78
C LEU A 27 16.23 -10.23 -26.32
N VAL A 28 16.30 -8.90 -26.29
CA VAL A 28 17.49 -8.16 -26.71
C VAL A 28 18.70 -8.48 -25.82
N ALA A 29 18.50 -8.56 -24.50
CA ALA A 29 19.57 -8.91 -23.55
C ALA A 29 20.13 -10.31 -23.79
N VAL A 30 19.26 -11.28 -24.09
CA VAL A 30 19.67 -12.67 -24.38
C VAL A 30 20.31 -12.77 -25.75
N THR A 31 19.87 -11.98 -26.73
CA THR A 31 20.54 -11.88 -28.07
C THR A 31 21.97 -11.38 -27.92
N SER A 32 22.24 -10.43 -27.03
CA SER A 32 23.61 -10.01 -26.71
C SER A 32 24.48 -11.18 -26.21
N THR A 33 23.92 -12.01 -25.29
CA THR A 33 24.63 -13.20 -24.79
C THR A 33 24.88 -14.23 -25.88
N PHE A 34 23.87 -14.51 -26.70
CA PHE A 34 23.99 -15.39 -27.86
C PHE A 34 25.09 -14.94 -28.81
N ALA A 35 25.11 -13.65 -29.16
CA ALA A 35 26.10 -13.07 -30.04
C ALA A 35 27.52 -13.16 -29.46
N LEU A 36 27.70 -12.91 -28.15
CA LEU A 36 29.00 -13.11 -27.49
C LEU A 36 29.53 -14.55 -27.62
N MET A 37 28.65 -15.55 -27.37
CA MET A 37 29.03 -16.94 -27.52
C MET A 37 29.34 -17.32 -28.95
N LYS A 38 28.56 -16.81 -29.93
CA LYS A 38 28.84 -16.98 -31.38
C LYS A 38 30.17 -16.34 -31.79
N ALA A 39 30.53 -15.19 -31.24
CA ALA A 39 31.84 -14.59 -31.44
C ALA A 39 32.96 -15.51 -30.93
N GLY A 40 32.82 -16.16 -29.78
CA GLY A 40 33.75 -17.15 -29.27
C GLY A 40 33.87 -18.38 -30.18
N LEU A 41 32.76 -18.91 -30.70
CA LEU A 41 32.74 -20.02 -31.65
C LEU A 41 33.34 -19.65 -33.02
N ALA A 42 33.30 -18.37 -33.39
CA ALA A 42 33.91 -17.85 -34.65
C ALA A 42 35.39 -17.53 -34.50
N LEU A 43 36.04 -17.98 -33.42
CA LEU A 43 37.47 -17.76 -33.20
C LEU A 43 38.27 -18.33 -34.38
N GLY A 44 39.12 -17.47 -35.03
CA GLY A 44 39.86 -17.79 -36.25
C GLY A 44 39.24 -17.27 -37.53
N ASP A 45 37.97 -16.80 -37.52
CA ASP A 45 37.34 -16.04 -38.59
C ASP A 45 37.08 -14.61 -38.15
N GLN A 46 37.99 -13.72 -38.47
CA GLN A 46 37.97 -12.34 -38.00
C GLN A 46 36.71 -11.57 -38.42
N ASN A 47 36.18 -11.83 -39.62
CA ASN A 47 34.98 -11.14 -40.11
C ASN A 47 33.73 -11.56 -39.37
N SER A 48 33.50 -12.86 -39.21
CA SER A 48 32.36 -13.37 -38.43
C SER A 48 32.46 -12.97 -36.96
N MET A 49 33.64 -13.04 -36.35
CA MET A 49 33.87 -12.65 -34.99
C MET A 49 33.55 -11.17 -34.74
N SER A 50 34.03 -10.26 -35.62
CA SER A 50 33.76 -8.83 -35.45
C SER A 50 32.29 -8.48 -35.59
N LEU A 51 31.56 -9.14 -36.51
CA LEU A 51 30.15 -8.95 -36.72
C LEU A 51 29.35 -9.38 -35.47
N TRP A 52 29.63 -10.55 -34.89
CA TRP A 52 28.96 -11.02 -33.66
C TRP A 52 29.28 -10.16 -32.44
N LEU A 53 30.52 -9.68 -32.28
CA LEU A 53 30.89 -8.75 -31.21
C LEU A 53 30.17 -7.40 -31.38
N GLY A 54 30.11 -6.87 -32.63
CA GLY A 54 29.35 -5.66 -32.92
C GLY A 54 27.88 -5.78 -32.55
N LEU A 55 27.22 -6.90 -32.92
CA LEU A 55 25.84 -7.19 -32.55
C LEU A 55 25.66 -7.26 -31.04
N ALA A 56 26.57 -7.95 -30.33
CA ALA A 56 26.52 -8.07 -28.88
C ALA A 56 26.59 -6.70 -28.19
N LEU A 57 27.47 -5.83 -28.62
CA LEU A 57 27.65 -4.48 -28.09
C LEU A 57 26.42 -3.60 -28.37
N VAL A 58 25.88 -3.62 -29.57
CA VAL A 58 24.67 -2.88 -29.95
C VAL A 58 23.51 -3.32 -29.09
N CYS A 59 23.25 -4.63 -28.96
CA CYS A 59 22.18 -5.15 -28.09
C CYS A 59 22.39 -4.72 -26.65
N HIS A 60 23.62 -4.78 -26.12
CA HIS A 60 23.92 -4.39 -24.75
C HIS A 60 23.61 -2.91 -24.47
N VAL A 61 24.00 -2.02 -25.44
CA VAL A 61 23.74 -0.58 -25.35
C VAL A 61 22.22 -0.27 -25.44
N VAL A 62 21.46 -1.04 -26.22
CA VAL A 62 20.02 -0.82 -26.42
C VAL A 62 19.20 -1.20 -25.18
N VAL A 63 19.61 -2.20 -24.40
CA VAL A 63 18.86 -2.70 -23.24
C VAL A 63 18.43 -1.60 -22.24
N PRO A 64 19.30 -0.66 -21.80
CA PRO A 64 18.91 0.40 -20.87
C PRO A 64 17.81 1.33 -21.37
N PHE A 65 17.70 1.53 -22.71
CA PHE A 65 16.67 2.42 -23.27
C PHE A 65 15.26 1.90 -23.09
N PHE A 66 15.07 0.60 -22.89
CA PHE A 66 13.76 0.06 -22.51
C PHE A 66 13.26 0.64 -21.16
N GLY A 67 14.18 1.02 -20.27
CA GLY A 67 13.85 1.69 -19.02
C GLY A 67 13.10 3.01 -19.18
N LEU A 68 13.35 3.74 -20.28
CA LEU A 68 12.64 4.98 -20.59
C LEU A 68 11.13 4.75 -20.85
N ILE A 69 10.76 3.55 -21.28
CA ILE A 69 9.37 3.16 -21.52
C ILE A 69 8.80 2.45 -20.29
N GLN A 70 9.58 1.57 -19.66
CA GLN A 70 9.14 0.77 -18.51
C GLN A 70 8.80 1.64 -17.29
N ARG A 71 9.71 2.53 -16.87
CA ARG A 71 9.54 3.31 -15.64
C ARG A 71 8.29 4.18 -15.61
N PRO A 72 7.95 4.96 -16.65
CA PRO A 72 6.68 5.69 -16.69
C PRO A 72 5.46 4.78 -16.65
N LEU A 73 5.51 3.63 -17.34
CA LEU A 73 4.40 2.66 -17.32
C LEU A 73 4.23 2.02 -15.94
N GLU A 74 5.31 1.67 -15.26
CA GLU A 74 5.29 1.14 -13.89
C GLU A 74 4.66 2.15 -12.93
N THR A 75 5.10 3.41 -12.99
CA THR A 75 4.57 4.49 -12.15
C THR A 75 3.07 4.70 -12.41
N ALA A 76 2.67 4.81 -13.67
CA ALA A 76 1.26 4.96 -14.04
C ALA A 76 0.41 3.77 -13.57
N LEU A 77 0.96 2.55 -13.62
CA LEU A 77 0.28 1.34 -13.14
C LEU A 77 0.10 1.37 -11.62
N GLY A 78 1.12 1.79 -10.88
CA GLY A 78 1.08 1.96 -9.42
C GLY A 78 -0.01 2.93 -8.99
N PHE A 79 -0.03 4.14 -9.58
CA PHE A 79 -1.06 5.15 -9.26
C PHE A 79 -2.47 4.73 -9.68
N SER A 80 -2.63 4.04 -10.81
CA SER A 80 -3.95 3.53 -11.22
C SER A 80 -4.48 2.46 -10.27
N ALA A 81 -3.60 1.59 -9.78
CA ALA A 81 -3.95 0.58 -8.78
C ALA A 81 -4.30 1.23 -7.43
N TYR A 82 -3.55 2.23 -7.01
CA TYR A 82 -3.81 2.98 -5.79
C TYR A 82 -5.15 3.74 -5.85
N LYS A 83 -5.44 4.41 -6.97
CA LYS A 83 -6.73 5.07 -7.18
C LYS A 83 -7.91 4.11 -6.97
N ARG A 84 -7.89 2.94 -7.64
CA ARG A 84 -8.95 1.92 -7.49
C ARG A 84 -9.05 1.37 -6.07
N PHE A 85 -7.90 1.19 -5.42
CA PHE A 85 -7.85 0.77 -4.01
C PHE A 85 -8.49 1.82 -3.09
N LEU A 86 -8.19 3.11 -3.29
CA LEU A 86 -8.79 4.20 -2.54
C LEU A 86 -10.30 4.27 -2.74
N GLU A 87 -10.75 4.26 -4.00
CA GLU A 87 -12.18 4.32 -4.33
C GLU A 87 -12.95 3.17 -3.66
N GLU A 88 -12.46 1.93 -3.74
CA GLU A 88 -13.10 0.79 -3.09
C GLU A 88 -13.16 0.94 -1.57
N ASN A 89 -12.06 1.38 -0.93
CA ASN A 89 -12.01 1.48 0.53
C ASN A 89 -12.75 2.69 1.06
N LEU A 90 -12.72 3.85 0.39
CA LEU A 90 -13.45 5.04 0.79
C LEU A 90 -14.96 4.84 0.60
N LEU A 91 -15.40 4.37 -0.57
CA LEU A 91 -16.81 4.18 -0.86
C LEU A 91 -17.46 3.08 -0.01
N SER A 92 -16.70 2.02 0.33
CA SER A 92 -17.21 0.97 1.22
C SER A 92 -17.50 1.48 2.64
N LYS A 93 -16.88 2.58 3.05
CA LYS A 93 -17.00 3.20 4.38
C LYS A 93 -17.86 4.44 4.41
N ALA A 94 -18.16 5.01 3.26
CA ALA A 94 -19.06 6.16 3.16
C ALA A 94 -20.44 5.90 3.79
N LYS A 95 -20.86 4.64 3.85
CA LYS A 95 -22.13 4.20 4.45
C LYS A 95 -22.07 3.96 5.96
N ARG A 96 -20.96 4.27 6.63
CA ARG A 96 -20.72 3.95 8.05
C ARG A 96 -20.20 5.17 8.82
N PRO A 97 -21.04 6.19 9.05
CA PRO A 97 -20.63 7.45 9.68
C PRO A 97 -20.11 7.28 11.11
N GLY A 98 -20.54 6.24 11.85
CA GLY A 98 -20.07 5.97 13.21
C GLY A 98 -18.56 5.75 13.35
N ILE A 99 -17.89 5.27 12.29
CA ILE A 99 -16.44 5.05 12.30
C ILE A 99 -15.67 6.40 12.37
N TRP A 100 -16.24 7.47 11.85
CA TRP A 100 -15.60 8.78 11.75
C TRP A 100 -15.65 9.62 13.03
N GLN A 101 -16.40 9.19 14.04
CA GLN A 101 -16.47 9.86 15.34
C GLN A 101 -15.20 9.71 16.18
N GLU A 102 -14.46 8.62 16.00
CA GLU A 102 -13.23 8.40 16.75
C GLU A 102 -12.05 9.04 16.03
N LYS A 103 -11.52 10.15 16.56
CA LYS A 103 -10.36 10.86 16.01
C LYS A 103 -9.19 9.90 15.74
N HIS A 104 -8.91 8.98 16.67
CA HIS A 104 -7.87 7.98 16.51
C HIS A 104 -8.11 7.04 15.32
N GLN A 105 -9.34 6.61 15.09
CA GLN A 105 -9.69 5.75 13.95
C GLN A 105 -9.59 6.50 12.62
N LYS A 106 -10.02 7.76 12.60
CA LYS A 106 -9.86 8.64 11.43
C LYS A 106 -8.38 8.84 11.08
N GLU A 107 -7.54 9.12 12.06
CA GLU A 107 -6.09 9.31 11.88
C GLU A 107 -5.42 8.02 11.41
N LEU A 108 -5.72 6.87 12.03
CA LEU A 108 -5.21 5.57 11.61
C LEU A 108 -5.63 5.21 10.19
N PHE A 109 -6.90 5.45 9.84
CA PHE A 109 -7.40 5.18 8.50
C PHE A 109 -6.71 6.08 7.47
N THR A 110 -6.63 7.39 7.74
CA THR A 110 -6.03 8.36 6.82
C THR A 110 -4.53 8.10 6.61
N SER A 111 -3.78 7.79 7.67
CA SER A 111 -2.35 7.49 7.58
C SER A 111 -2.11 6.15 6.86
N SER A 112 -2.86 5.11 7.23
CA SER A 112 -2.70 3.77 6.65
C SER A 112 -3.08 3.73 5.18
N ILE A 113 -4.23 4.29 4.82
CA ILE A 113 -4.73 4.25 3.43
C ILE A 113 -4.11 5.36 2.58
N GLY A 114 -3.81 6.53 3.16
CA GLY A 114 -3.26 7.66 2.42
C GLY A 114 -1.85 7.40 1.92
N SER A 115 -0.87 7.24 2.80
CA SER A 115 0.54 7.17 2.41
C SER A 115 1.11 5.75 2.34
N GLU A 116 0.73 4.88 3.29
CA GLU A 116 1.33 3.55 3.36
C GLU A 116 0.79 2.60 2.29
N ALA A 117 -0.51 2.67 1.96
CA ALA A 117 -1.12 1.80 0.97
C ALA A 117 -0.56 2.04 -0.44
N GLU A 118 -0.30 3.30 -0.80
CA GLU A 118 0.36 3.66 -2.06
C GLU A 118 1.69 2.93 -2.20
N ASN A 119 2.55 3.08 -1.18
CA ASN A 119 3.86 2.45 -1.15
C ASN A 119 3.77 0.92 -1.25
N TYR A 120 2.89 0.28 -0.48
CA TYR A 120 2.79 -1.18 -0.49
C TYR A 120 2.26 -1.71 -1.83
N LEU A 121 1.28 -1.04 -2.43
CA LEU A 121 0.77 -1.42 -3.75
C LEU A 121 1.84 -1.25 -4.84
N ALA A 122 2.54 -0.11 -4.85
CA ALA A 122 3.63 0.13 -5.78
C ALA A 122 4.73 -0.93 -5.65
N VAL A 123 5.19 -1.19 -4.42
CA VAL A 123 6.25 -2.19 -4.16
C VAL A 123 5.80 -3.60 -4.57
N ILE A 124 4.56 -4.02 -4.27
CA ILE A 124 4.05 -5.34 -4.68
C ILE A 124 4.01 -5.47 -6.21
N ILE A 125 3.61 -4.42 -6.92
CA ILE A 125 3.60 -4.38 -8.38
C ILE A 125 5.03 -4.50 -8.93
N PHE A 126 5.98 -3.70 -8.41
CA PHE A 126 7.39 -3.76 -8.81
C PHE A 126 8.01 -5.13 -8.57
N LEU A 127 7.85 -5.69 -7.37
CA LEU A 127 8.38 -7.01 -7.04
C LEU A 127 7.78 -8.12 -7.93
N GLY A 128 6.50 -8.00 -8.29
CA GLY A 128 5.86 -8.93 -9.22
C GLY A 128 6.45 -8.85 -10.64
N LEU A 129 6.77 -7.66 -11.11
CA LEU A 129 7.46 -7.44 -12.40
C LEU A 129 8.90 -7.92 -12.37
N ASP A 130 9.61 -7.66 -11.28
CA ASP A 130 10.97 -8.14 -11.08
C ASP A 130 11.02 -9.68 -11.12
N LEU A 131 10.10 -10.36 -10.43
CA LEU A 131 9.98 -11.82 -10.50
C LEU A 131 9.79 -12.32 -11.93
N PHE A 132 8.90 -11.67 -12.70
CA PHE A 132 8.70 -12.03 -14.10
C PHE A 132 9.98 -11.85 -14.90
N THR A 133 10.63 -10.71 -14.74
CA THR A 133 11.89 -10.37 -15.42
C THR A 133 12.99 -11.39 -15.10
N PHE A 134 13.13 -11.77 -13.83
CA PHE A 134 14.15 -12.74 -13.40
C PHE A 134 13.88 -14.14 -13.92
N ILE A 135 12.63 -14.62 -13.83
CA ILE A 135 12.25 -15.93 -14.37
C ILE A 135 12.47 -15.99 -15.89
N LEU A 136 12.02 -14.95 -16.59
CA LEU A 136 12.20 -14.85 -18.05
C LEU A 136 13.68 -14.80 -18.43
N SER A 137 14.47 -13.99 -17.70
CA SER A 137 15.91 -13.84 -17.90
C SER A 137 16.66 -15.18 -17.74
N ILE A 138 16.35 -15.94 -16.68
CA ILE A 138 16.95 -17.27 -16.46
C ILE A 138 16.50 -18.23 -17.56
N SER A 139 15.19 -18.32 -17.83
CA SER A 139 14.63 -19.26 -18.80
C SER A 139 15.25 -19.08 -20.20
N LEU A 140 15.27 -17.83 -20.67
CA LEU A 140 15.88 -17.50 -21.97
C LEU A 140 17.40 -17.72 -21.95
N GLY A 141 18.06 -17.34 -20.85
CA GLY A 141 19.51 -17.54 -20.69
C GLY A 141 19.89 -19.03 -20.74
N VAL A 142 19.16 -19.89 -20.04
CA VAL A 142 19.37 -21.36 -20.04
C VAL A 142 19.17 -21.92 -21.43
N LEU A 143 18.12 -21.52 -22.13
CA LEU A 143 17.88 -21.98 -23.51
C LEU A 143 19.03 -21.58 -24.45
N VAL A 144 19.46 -20.33 -24.39
CA VAL A 144 20.54 -19.85 -25.28
C VAL A 144 21.87 -20.52 -24.96
N ILE A 145 22.25 -20.65 -23.68
CA ILE A 145 23.48 -21.33 -23.29
C ILE A 145 23.41 -22.82 -23.65
N GLY A 146 22.31 -23.50 -23.36
CA GLY A 146 22.11 -24.91 -23.64
C GLY A 146 22.13 -25.24 -25.12
N LEU A 147 21.50 -24.41 -25.97
CA LEU A 147 21.45 -24.65 -27.42
C LEU A 147 22.72 -24.22 -28.14
N THR A 148 23.50 -23.27 -27.60
CA THR A 148 24.68 -22.73 -28.26
C THR A 148 25.98 -23.42 -27.85
N LEU A 149 26.11 -23.78 -26.55
CA LEU A 149 27.33 -24.43 -26.04
C LEU A 149 27.15 -25.93 -25.88
N ASP A 150 26.32 -26.34 -24.92
CA ASP A 150 26.09 -27.77 -24.63
C ASP A 150 24.74 -27.93 -23.89
N THR A 151 23.96 -28.93 -24.32
CA THR A 151 22.65 -29.22 -23.75
C THR A 151 22.66 -29.62 -22.28
N SER A 152 23.84 -30.02 -21.74
CA SER A 152 24.03 -30.39 -20.32
C SER A 152 23.72 -29.21 -19.37
N PHE A 153 23.76 -27.98 -19.82
CA PHE A 153 23.39 -26.81 -19.01
C PHE A 153 21.90 -26.77 -18.68
N ILE A 154 21.03 -27.29 -19.57
CA ILE A 154 19.57 -27.24 -19.34
C ILE A 154 19.19 -28.05 -18.09
N PRO A 155 19.51 -29.36 -17.97
CA PRO A 155 19.18 -30.12 -16.75
C PRO A 155 19.91 -29.58 -15.52
N ALA A 156 21.13 -29.03 -15.65
CA ALA A 156 21.86 -28.44 -14.55
C ALA A 156 21.13 -27.24 -13.95
N TYR A 157 20.61 -26.32 -14.75
CA TYR A 157 19.83 -25.18 -14.26
C TYR A 157 18.47 -25.61 -13.70
N ILE A 158 17.81 -26.63 -14.27
CA ILE A 158 16.59 -27.21 -13.71
C ILE A 158 16.87 -27.80 -12.32
N ALA A 159 17.96 -28.57 -12.17
CA ALA A 159 18.38 -29.12 -10.89
C ALA A 159 18.70 -28.01 -9.87
N SER A 160 19.42 -26.94 -10.31
CA SER A 160 19.68 -25.76 -9.48
C SER A 160 18.40 -25.12 -8.96
N GLY A 161 17.39 -24.95 -9.82
CA GLY A 161 16.08 -24.41 -9.45
C GLY A 161 15.35 -25.28 -8.42
N LEU A 162 15.33 -26.61 -8.66
CA LEU A 162 14.68 -27.57 -7.75
C LEU A 162 15.36 -27.61 -6.38
N PHE A 163 16.70 -27.75 -6.34
CA PHE A 163 17.44 -27.79 -5.08
C PHE A 163 17.27 -26.49 -4.29
N SER A 164 17.34 -25.34 -4.98
CA SER A 164 17.11 -24.05 -4.35
C SER A 164 15.69 -23.90 -3.81
N PHE A 165 14.68 -24.41 -4.51
CA PHE A 165 13.29 -24.40 -4.03
C PHE A 165 13.09 -25.20 -2.75
N PHE A 166 13.65 -26.40 -2.67
CA PHE A 166 13.56 -27.23 -1.45
C PHE A 166 14.34 -26.61 -0.29
N ALA A 167 15.54 -26.10 -0.56
CA ALA A 167 16.33 -25.41 0.44
C ALA A 167 15.63 -24.14 0.93
N PHE A 168 15.02 -23.36 0.03
CA PHE A 168 14.22 -22.19 0.40
C PHE A 168 13.07 -22.55 1.35
N LYS A 169 12.28 -23.58 1.04
CA LYS A 169 11.21 -24.05 1.93
C LYS A 169 11.71 -24.40 3.33
N TYR A 170 12.88 -25.01 3.42
CA TYR A 170 13.50 -25.37 4.70
C TYR A 170 13.90 -24.13 5.50
N PHE A 171 14.63 -23.20 4.88
CA PHE A 171 15.14 -22.00 5.54
C PHE A 171 14.05 -20.93 5.79
N GLN A 172 13.02 -20.87 4.98
CA GLN A 172 11.95 -19.86 5.08
C GLN A 172 11.29 -19.84 6.46
N LYS A 173 11.08 -21.01 7.08
CA LYS A 173 10.46 -21.09 8.41
C LYS A 173 11.31 -20.39 9.48
N ILE A 174 12.63 -20.58 9.41
CA ILE A 174 13.59 -19.99 10.36
C ILE A 174 13.68 -18.46 10.15
N ALA A 175 13.83 -18.04 8.90
CA ALA A 175 13.90 -16.62 8.54
C ALA A 175 12.61 -15.88 8.89
N LYS A 176 11.44 -16.50 8.71
CA LYS A 176 10.15 -15.94 9.06
C LYS A 176 10.02 -15.68 10.55
N SER A 177 10.40 -16.63 11.40
CA SER A 177 10.37 -16.46 12.86
C SER A 177 11.27 -15.30 13.34
N ALA A 178 12.45 -15.17 12.76
CA ALA A 178 13.35 -14.05 13.06
C ALA A 178 12.75 -12.70 12.63
N ALA A 179 12.15 -12.63 11.44
CA ALA A 179 11.49 -11.42 10.92
C ALA A 179 10.26 -11.03 11.75
N GLU A 180 9.46 -11.98 12.20
CA GLU A 180 8.31 -11.73 13.09
C GLU A 180 8.76 -11.14 14.44
N SER A 181 9.84 -11.69 15.04
CA SER A 181 10.43 -11.18 16.28
C SER A 181 10.97 -9.76 16.11
N GLU A 182 11.64 -9.49 15.00
CA GLU A 182 12.11 -8.13 14.64
C GLU A 182 10.94 -7.15 14.54
N GLN A 183 9.89 -7.52 13.78
CA GLN A 183 8.73 -6.67 13.56
C GLN A 183 8.00 -6.34 14.89
N GLN A 184 7.87 -7.31 15.78
CA GLN A 184 7.26 -7.09 17.10
C GLN A 184 8.08 -6.09 17.95
N SER A 185 9.40 -6.26 17.97
CA SER A 185 10.27 -5.37 18.73
C SER A 185 10.30 -3.95 18.14
N ARG A 186 10.29 -3.84 16.81
CA ARG A 186 10.23 -2.57 16.10
C ARG A 186 8.91 -1.84 16.38
N SER A 187 7.77 -2.53 16.32
CA SER A 187 6.47 -1.93 16.65
C SER A 187 6.38 -1.45 18.10
N LYS A 188 6.99 -2.17 19.05
CA LYS A 188 7.10 -1.71 20.44
C LYS A 188 7.93 -0.44 20.55
N PHE A 189 9.07 -0.37 19.87
CA PHE A 189 9.91 0.82 19.82
C PHE A 189 9.17 2.01 19.20
N GLU A 190 8.52 1.81 18.05
CA GLU A 190 7.76 2.85 17.37
C GLU A 190 6.59 3.36 18.23
N SER A 191 5.84 2.47 18.90
CA SER A 191 4.77 2.87 19.82
C SER A 191 5.31 3.67 21.03
N TYR A 192 6.55 3.41 21.46
CA TYR A 192 7.18 4.15 22.54
C TYR A 192 7.57 5.57 22.13
N LEU A 193 7.88 5.80 20.83
CA LEU A 193 8.15 7.12 20.30
C LEU A 193 6.98 8.10 20.50
N PHE A 194 5.73 7.65 20.40
CA PHE A 194 4.57 8.51 20.61
C PHE A 194 4.52 9.13 22.02
N LYS A 195 5.16 8.49 23.01
CA LYS A 195 5.27 9.02 24.37
C LYS A 195 6.32 10.13 24.50
N ALA A 196 7.14 10.36 23.48
CA ALA A 196 8.19 11.36 23.50
C ALA A 196 7.65 12.77 23.76
N TRP A 197 6.52 13.10 23.12
CA TRP A 197 5.91 14.42 23.21
C TRP A 197 5.65 14.84 24.65
N GLU A 198 4.93 14.02 25.40
CA GLU A 198 4.55 14.33 26.80
C GLU A 198 5.75 14.28 27.75
N ASN A 199 6.74 13.44 27.49
CA ASN A 199 7.89 13.23 28.39
C ASN A 199 9.03 14.22 28.17
N ILE A 200 9.17 14.79 26.95
CA ILE A 200 10.29 15.69 26.61
C ILE A 200 9.86 17.15 26.72
N PHE A 201 8.65 17.50 26.27
CA PHE A 201 8.22 18.90 26.16
C PHE A 201 7.97 19.59 27.51
N PHE A 202 7.62 18.87 28.56
CA PHE A 202 7.36 19.44 29.88
C PHE A 202 8.59 19.79 30.69
N LYS A 203 9.80 19.64 30.13
CA LYS A 203 11.10 20.08 30.67
C LYS A 203 11.44 19.56 32.09
N ASN A 204 10.84 18.48 32.56
CA ASN A 204 11.22 17.83 33.80
C ASN A 204 12.42 16.91 33.56
N SER A 205 13.59 17.27 34.13
CA SER A 205 14.86 16.57 33.89
C SER A 205 14.83 15.08 34.28
N GLU A 206 14.13 14.73 35.34
CA GLU A 206 14.01 13.34 35.82
C GLU A 206 13.12 12.51 34.87
N VAL A 207 12.00 13.08 34.44
CA VAL A 207 11.10 12.44 33.46
C VAL A 207 11.81 12.21 32.13
N VAL A 208 12.53 13.21 31.65
CA VAL A 208 13.36 13.12 30.44
C VAL A 208 14.41 12.03 30.55
N ALA A 209 15.14 11.98 31.67
CA ALA A 209 16.19 10.99 31.90
C ALA A 209 15.61 9.55 31.93
N ASN A 210 14.48 9.35 32.60
CA ASN A 210 13.78 8.06 32.63
C ASN A 210 13.26 7.66 31.27
N TYR A 211 12.68 8.61 30.51
CA TYR A 211 12.23 8.37 29.15
C TYR A 211 13.39 7.94 28.25
N ILE A 212 14.51 8.66 28.25
CA ILE A 212 15.68 8.34 27.42
C ILE A 212 16.28 6.98 27.79
N LYS A 213 16.33 6.63 29.10
CA LYS A 213 16.79 5.31 29.54
C LYS A 213 15.93 4.19 28.95
N ASN A 214 14.61 4.31 29.06
CA ASN A 214 13.68 3.30 28.52
C ASN A 214 13.65 3.28 26.99
N PHE A 215 13.73 4.44 26.34
CA PHE A 215 13.88 4.58 24.90
C PHE A 215 15.10 3.82 24.39
N ASN A 216 16.27 4.02 25.01
CA ASN A 216 17.49 3.32 24.64
C ASN A 216 17.37 1.79 24.84
N SER A 217 16.65 1.35 25.86
CA SER A 217 16.37 -0.08 26.07
C SER A 217 15.56 -0.68 24.93
N HIS A 218 14.46 -0.03 24.52
CA HIS A 218 13.64 -0.47 23.39
C HIS A 218 14.37 -0.39 22.04
N LEU A 219 15.18 0.65 21.85
CA LEU A 219 16.01 0.81 20.66
C LEU A 219 17.07 -0.31 20.56
N ASN A 220 17.73 -0.64 21.66
CA ASN A 220 18.73 -1.70 21.69
C ASN A 220 18.11 -3.09 21.44
N ASP A 221 16.93 -3.38 22.00
CA ASP A 221 16.20 -4.63 21.70
C ASP A 221 15.82 -4.71 20.21
N ALA A 222 15.26 -3.63 19.65
CA ALA A 222 14.94 -3.55 18.24
C ALA A 222 16.18 -3.74 17.35
N LYS A 223 17.32 -3.12 17.71
CA LYS A 223 18.60 -3.25 17.01
C LYS A 223 19.11 -4.69 17.02
N GLU A 224 19.11 -5.37 18.17
CA GLU A 224 19.60 -6.75 18.28
C GLU A 224 18.69 -7.72 17.50
N LYS A 225 17.38 -7.55 17.57
CA LYS A 225 16.43 -8.36 16.77
C LYS A 225 16.59 -8.12 15.27
N SER A 226 16.77 -6.87 14.85
CA SER A 226 17.02 -6.52 13.44
C SER A 226 18.34 -7.12 12.94
N ARG A 227 19.40 -7.04 13.74
CA ARG A 227 20.69 -7.67 13.42
C ARG A 227 20.56 -9.19 13.27
N HIS A 228 19.85 -9.85 14.19
CA HIS A 228 19.62 -11.30 14.12
C HIS A 228 18.81 -11.69 12.88
N SER A 229 17.73 -10.97 12.58
CA SER A 229 16.91 -11.18 11.39
C SER A 229 17.70 -11.02 10.09
N SER A 230 18.51 -9.95 10.01
CA SER A 230 19.40 -9.69 8.86
C SER A 230 20.43 -10.79 8.68
N LEU A 231 21.08 -11.27 9.76
CA LEU A 231 22.04 -12.37 9.69
C LEU A 231 21.37 -13.67 9.23
N MET A 232 20.17 -13.99 9.73
CA MET A 232 19.41 -15.19 9.28
C MET A 232 19.05 -15.08 7.81
N SER A 233 18.61 -13.92 7.36
CA SER A 233 18.28 -13.66 5.95
C SER A 233 19.50 -13.82 5.04
N GLU A 234 20.64 -13.22 5.39
CA GLU A 234 21.86 -13.31 4.60
C GLU A 234 22.44 -14.72 4.60
N THR A 235 22.37 -15.45 5.72
CA THR A 235 22.81 -16.85 5.81
C THR A 235 21.95 -17.73 4.89
N MET A 236 20.63 -17.55 4.91
CA MET A 236 19.72 -18.25 4.00
C MET A 236 20.10 -17.99 2.53
N VAL A 237 20.33 -16.74 2.20
CA VAL A 237 20.67 -16.31 0.85
C VAL A 237 22.00 -16.90 0.38
N ALA A 238 23.03 -16.87 1.23
CA ALA A 238 24.32 -17.47 0.93
C ALA A 238 24.22 -18.99 0.70
N ALA A 239 23.49 -19.70 1.57
CA ALA A 239 23.23 -21.13 1.42
C ALA A 239 22.49 -21.46 0.11
N LEU A 240 21.44 -20.70 -0.22
CA LEU A 240 20.68 -20.87 -1.47
C LEU A 240 21.56 -20.63 -2.71
N THR A 241 22.39 -19.60 -2.69
CA THR A 241 23.32 -19.30 -3.81
C THR A 241 24.34 -20.42 -3.99
N PHE A 242 24.90 -20.92 -2.89
CA PHE A 242 25.83 -22.05 -2.92
C PHE A 242 25.18 -23.31 -3.50
N ILE A 243 24.01 -23.69 -3.00
CA ILE A 243 23.25 -24.86 -3.48
C ILE A 243 22.89 -24.72 -4.97
N ALA A 244 22.46 -23.54 -5.40
CA ALA A 244 22.13 -23.27 -6.80
C ALA A 244 23.34 -23.38 -7.73
N SER A 245 24.54 -23.03 -7.25
CA SER A 245 25.75 -23.02 -8.09
C SER A 245 26.31 -24.43 -8.35
N LEU A 246 26.11 -25.40 -7.46
CA LEU A 246 26.72 -26.73 -7.56
C LEU A 246 26.41 -27.45 -8.88
N PRO A 247 25.13 -27.61 -9.32
CA PRO A 247 24.83 -28.31 -10.57
C PRO A 247 25.41 -27.59 -11.79
N VAL A 248 25.45 -26.25 -11.79
CA VAL A 248 26.00 -25.47 -12.90
C VAL A 248 27.51 -25.61 -12.97
N ILE A 249 28.22 -25.60 -11.84
CA ILE A 249 29.67 -25.84 -11.78
C ILE A 249 29.98 -27.26 -12.32
N VAL A 250 29.22 -28.29 -11.93
CA VAL A 250 29.37 -29.63 -12.47
C VAL A 250 29.18 -29.63 -13.99
N ALA A 251 28.14 -28.94 -14.51
CA ALA A 251 27.93 -28.86 -15.96
C ALA A 251 29.09 -28.20 -16.68
N VAL A 252 29.69 -27.15 -16.12
CA VAL A 252 30.89 -26.50 -16.69
C VAL A 252 32.04 -27.51 -16.81
N PHE A 253 32.33 -28.28 -15.74
CA PHE A 253 33.38 -29.29 -15.79
C PHE A 253 33.09 -30.44 -16.78
N VAL A 254 31.84 -30.85 -16.91
CA VAL A 254 31.40 -31.86 -17.89
C VAL A 254 31.64 -31.33 -19.32
N VAL A 255 31.30 -30.07 -19.61
CA VAL A 255 31.49 -29.47 -20.91
C VAL A 255 32.97 -29.34 -21.23
N ILE A 256 33.79 -28.87 -20.27
CA ILE A 256 35.26 -28.82 -20.45
C ILE A 256 35.84 -30.20 -20.77
N SER A 257 35.41 -31.25 -20.04
CA SER A 257 35.87 -32.64 -20.24
C SER A 257 35.48 -33.18 -21.61
N ARG A 258 34.25 -32.93 -22.09
CA ARG A 258 33.75 -33.37 -23.40
C ARG A 258 34.43 -32.71 -24.58
N HIS A 259 34.72 -31.41 -24.45
CA HIS A 259 35.27 -30.59 -25.53
C HIS A 259 36.75 -30.23 -25.29
N ASN A 260 37.47 -31.11 -24.57
CA ASN A 260 38.88 -30.90 -24.24
C ASN A 260 39.73 -30.75 -25.52
N GLY A 261 40.39 -29.57 -25.69
CA GLY A 261 41.17 -29.21 -26.85
C GLY A 261 40.44 -28.42 -27.93
N ASP A 262 39.12 -28.24 -27.86
CA ASP A 262 38.41 -27.33 -28.77
C ASP A 262 38.48 -25.88 -28.27
N VAL A 263 39.41 -25.13 -28.81
CA VAL A 263 39.66 -23.72 -28.45
C VAL A 263 38.43 -22.84 -28.69
N LYS A 264 37.60 -23.13 -29.69
CA LYS A 264 36.42 -22.36 -30.04
C LYS A 264 35.33 -22.53 -28.95
N VAL A 265 35.08 -23.76 -28.51
CA VAL A 265 34.12 -24.06 -27.44
C VAL A 265 34.62 -23.44 -26.14
N MET A 266 35.91 -23.53 -25.82
CA MET A 266 36.47 -22.89 -24.62
C MET A 266 36.36 -21.37 -24.68
N ALA A 267 36.58 -20.73 -25.81
CA ALA A 267 36.37 -19.29 -25.96
C ALA A 267 34.91 -18.89 -25.79
N ALA A 268 33.97 -19.65 -26.34
CA ALA A 268 32.55 -19.41 -26.19
C ALA A 268 32.06 -19.65 -24.70
N LEU A 269 32.63 -20.67 -24.03
CA LEU A 269 32.37 -20.92 -22.61
C LEU A 269 32.84 -19.75 -21.73
N LEU A 270 34.06 -19.24 -21.98
CA LEU A 270 34.58 -18.05 -21.30
C LEU A 270 33.71 -16.81 -21.56
N ALA A 271 33.22 -16.63 -22.76
CA ALA A 271 32.29 -15.53 -23.09
C ALA A 271 30.95 -15.67 -22.39
N ALA A 272 30.51 -16.88 -22.05
CA ALA A 272 29.27 -17.15 -21.34
C ALA A 272 29.39 -16.99 -19.81
N ILE A 273 30.58 -17.02 -19.20
CA ILE A 273 30.79 -16.95 -17.75
C ILE A 273 30.10 -15.75 -17.11
N PRO A 274 30.24 -14.50 -17.60
CA PRO A 274 29.57 -13.35 -16.97
C PRO A 274 28.06 -13.52 -16.90
N ARG A 275 27.46 -14.10 -17.94
CA ARG A 275 26.02 -14.39 -17.96
C ARG A 275 25.64 -15.47 -16.97
N GLN A 276 26.43 -16.55 -16.86
CA GLN A 276 26.19 -17.61 -15.89
C GLN A 276 26.28 -17.11 -14.45
N LEU A 277 27.30 -16.30 -14.12
CA LEU A 277 27.44 -15.70 -12.80
C LEU A 277 26.24 -14.78 -12.47
N ASN A 278 25.78 -13.99 -13.46
CA ASN A 278 24.59 -13.14 -13.30
C ASN A 278 23.33 -13.99 -13.06
N MET A 279 23.14 -15.09 -13.80
CA MET A 279 21.99 -15.99 -13.60
C MET A 279 22.00 -16.62 -12.21
N LEU A 280 23.17 -17.04 -11.68
CA LEU A 280 23.31 -17.55 -10.31
C LEU A 280 22.96 -16.47 -9.26
N ALA A 281 23.43 -15.24 -9.46
CA ALA A 281 23.03 -14.10 -8.62
C ALA A 281 21.51 -13.82 -8.68
N THR A 282 20.90 -14.01 -9.86
CA THR A 282 19.45 -13.83 -10.05
C THR A 282 18.62 -14.85 -9.26
N PHE A 283 19.08 -16.08 -9.05
CA PHE A 283 18.41 -17.03 -8.15
C PHE A 283 18.28 -16.48 -6.73
N ARG A 284 19.36 -15.89 -6.19
CA ARG A 284 19.34 -15.20 -4.90
C ARG A 284 18.23 -14.13 -4.88
N THR A 285 18.22 -13.28 -5.90
CA THR A 285 17.28 -12.15 -5.97
C THR A 285 15.82 -12.63 -6.06
N ILE A 286 15.53 -13.72 -6.79
CA ILE A 286 14.19 -14.32 -6.85
C ILE A 286 13.66 -14.65 -5.47
N PHE A 287 14.47 -15.32 -4.63
CA PHE A 287 14.03 -15.73 -3.30
C PHE A 287 13.84 -14.53 -2.36
N GLN A 288 14.72 -13.53 -2.44
CA GLN A 288 14.56 -12.28 -1.70
C GLN A 288 13.27 -11.56 -2.13
N THR A 289 13.01 -11.48 -3.42
CA THR A 289 11.80 -10.85 -3.99
C THR A 289 10.53 -11.57 -3.55
N ILE A 290 10.52 -12.92 -3.56
CA ILE A 290 9.38 -13.71 -3.07
C ILE A 290 9.14 -13.43 -1.58
N SER A 291 10.19 -13.44 -0.76
CA SER A 291 10.07 -13.16 0.67
C SER A 291 9.52 -11.74 0.94
N SER A 292 10.04 -10.75 0.24
CA SER A 292 9.55 -9.37 0.31
C SER A 292 8.09 -9.24 -0.12
N LEU A 293 7.72 -9.89 -1.22
CA LEU A 293 6.35 -9.88 -1.75
C LEU A 293 5.35 -10.43 -0.73
N VAL A 294 5.67 -11.58 -0.11
CA VAL A 294 4.84 -12.17 0.96
C VAL A 294 4.71 -11.23 2.16
N SER A 295 5.81 -10.57 2.54
CA SER A 295 5.80 -9.60 3.66
C SER A 295 4.92 -8.38 3.36
N PHE A 296 5.06 -7.77 2.18
CA PHE A 296 4.25 -6.61 1.80
C PHE A 296 2.77 -6.96 1.61
N GLU A 297 2.45 -8.16 1.10
CA GLU A 297 1.07 -8.66 1.03
C GLU A 297 0.44 -8.82 2.41
N ALA A 298 1.19 -9.38 3.36
CA ALA A 298 0.73 -9.53 4.73
C ALA A 298 0.43 -8.15 5.37
N LYS A 299 1.31 -7.17 5.16
CA LYS A 299 1.10 -5.79 5.60
C LYS A 299 -0.16 -5.17 4.98
N LEU A 300 -0.33 -5.28 3.67
CA LEU A 300 -1.52 -4.77 2.98
C LEU A 300 -2.82 -5.44 3.49
N LYS A 301 -2.77 -6.74 3.78
CA LYS A 301 -3.90 -7.48 4.35
C LYS A 301 -4.22 -7.01 5.78
N THR A 302 -3.21 -6.78 6.60
CA THR A 302 -3.38 -6.25 7.97
C THR A 302 -3.98 -4.86 7.93
N MET A 303 -3.52 -3.98 7.03
CA MET A 303 -4.11 -2.65 6.85
C MET A 303 -5.59 -2.72 6.44
N LYS A 304 -5.95 -3.63 5.54
CA LYS A 304 -7.36 -3.88 5.18
C LYS A 304 -8.14 -4.41 6.37
N GLY A 305 -7.57 -5.29 7.18
CA GLY A 305 -8.19 -5.84 8.39
C GLY A 305 -8.41 -4.78 9.47
N ASN A 306 -7.40 -3.94 9.73
CA ASN A 306 -7.51 -2.82 10.66
C ASN A 306 -8.49 -1.73 10.17
N ALA A 307 -8.70 -1.67 8.87
CA ALA A 307 -9.74 -0.84 8.28
C ALA A 307 -11.17 -1.43 8.46
N VAL A 308 -11.31 -2.71 8.83
CA VAL A 308 -12.57 -3.33 9.29
C VAL A 308 -12.63 -3.19 10.80
N LEU A 309 -12.81 -1.96 11.27
CA LEU A 309 -13.01 -1.67 12.68
C LEU A 309 -14.39 -2.15 13.12
N SER A 310 -14.47 -2.69 14.34
CA SER A 310 -15.74 -2.98 14.98
C SER A 310 -16.57 -1.70 15.02
N GLU A 311 -17.74 -1.72 14.39
CA GLU A 311 -18.67 -0.60 14.43
C GLU A 311 -19.01 -0.30 15.89
N PRO A 312 -18.72 0.90 16.39
CA PRO A 312 -19.33 1.31 17.63
C PRO A 312 -20.84 1.37 17.38
N VAL A 313 -21.61 0.62 18.13
CA VAL A 313 -23.06 0.73 18.08
C VAL A 313 -23.40 2.14 18.55
N LEU A 314 -23.73 3.05 17.62
CA LEU A 314 -24.01 4.46 17.92
C LEU A 314 -25.03 4.60 19.03
N SER A 315 -26.06 3.73 19.05
CA SER A 315 -27.11 3.72 20.06
C SER A 315 -26.59 3.55 21.50
N SER A 316 -25.50 2.79 21.72
CA SER A 316 -24.93 2.59 23.07
C SER A 316 -24.26 3.84 23.66
N ARG A 317 -23.93 4.83 22.84
CA ARG A 317 -23.30 6.10 23.24
C ARG A 317 -24.30 7.24 23.43
N ILE A 318 -25.59 6.99 23.21
CA ILE A 318 -26.66 7.99 23.31
C ILE A 318 -27.42 7.80 24.64
N SER A 319 -27.35 8.80 25.49
CA SER A 319 -28.12 8.83 26.74
C SER A 319 -29.47 9.56 26.50
N ILE A 320 -30.45 8.84 25.93
CA ILE A 320 -31.73 9.43 25.51
C ILE A 320 -32.45 10.15 26.62
N LYS A 321 -32.32 9.67 27.89
CA LYS A 321 -32.92 10.29 29.08
C LYS A 321 -32.42 11.71 29.34
N ASN A 322 -31.24 12.06 28.84
CA ASN A 322 -30.59 13.35 29.04
C ASN A 322 -30.72 14.26 27.77
N ILE A 323 -31.55 13.84 26.82
CA ILE A 323 -31.78 14.56 25.56
C ILE A 323 -33.27 14.91 25.48
N THR A 324 -33.56 16.14 25.12
CA THR A 324 -34.91 16.64 24.83
C THR A 324 -34.98 17.17 23.41
N VAL A 325 -36.09 16.94 22.75
CA VAL A 325 -36.35 17.41 21.38
C VAL A 325 -37.60 18.28 21.45
N GLN A 326 -37.47 19.57 21.13
CA GLN A 326 -38.54 20.59 21.28
C GLN A 326 -39.18 20.60 22.70
N ASN A 327 -38.41 20.29 23.74
CA ASN A 327 -38.81 20.12 25.15
C ASN A 327 -39.55 18.79 25.48
N ASP A 328 -39.76 17.92 24.50
CA ASP A 328 -40.30 16.58 24.74
C ASP A 328 -39.21 15.56 25.04
N ALA A 329 -39.46 14.62 25.93
CA ALA A 329 -38.58 13.49 26.21
C ALA A 329 -39.09 12.25 25.46
N PHE A 330 -38.19 11.47 24.90
CA PHE A 330 -38.52 10.25 24.18
C PHE A 330 -38.13 8.99 24.97
N ALA A 331 -38.94 7.97 24.86
CA ALA A 331 -38.69 6.69 25.56
C ALA A 331 -37.62 5.85 24.89
N SER A 332 -37.52 5.92 23.54
CA SER A 332 -36.57 5.16 22.77
C SER A 332 -35.99 5.96 21.58
N LEU A 333 -34.84 5.52 21.05
CA LEU A 333 -34.23 6.10 19.83
C LEU A 333 -35.11 5.85 18.60
N GLU A 334 -35.80 4.73 18.57
CA GLU A 334 -36.71 4.36 17.48
C GLU A 334 -37.91 5.30 17.40
N ASP A 335 -38.51 5.64 18.56
CA ASP A 335 -39.63 6.57 18.65
C ASP A 335 -39.21 7.97 18.18
N LEU A 336 -38.03 8.41 18.61
CA LEU A 336 -37.46 9.69 18.20
C LEU A 336 -37.21 9.71 16.67
N SER A 337 -36.56 8.69 16.13
CA SER A 337 -36.28 8.58 14.69
C SER A 337 -37.56 8.56 13.85
N LYS A 338 -38.59 7.83 14.29
CA LYS A 338 -39.91 7.82 13.65
C LYS A 338 -40.60 9.20 13.71
N SER A 339 -40.58 9.85 14.86
CA SER A 339 -41.16 11.17 15.04
C SER A 339 -40.52 12.18 14.10
N VAL A 340 -39.19 12.17 14.00
CA VAL A 340 -38.43 13.06 13.10
C VAL A 340 -38.69 12.73 11.62
N SER A 341 -38.76 11.45 11.25
CA SER A 341 -39.02 11.02 9.86
C SER A 341 -40.40 11.43 9.36
N LEU A 342 -41.40 11.47 10.25
CA LEU A 342 -42.78 11.85 9.96
C LEU A 342 -43.04 13.37 10.10
N SER A 343 -42.05 14.12 10.55
CA SER A 343 -42.18 15.56 10.78
C SER A 343 -42.47 16.31 9.46
N LYS A 344 -43.38 17.27 9.53
CA LYS A 344 -43.58 18.23 8.44
C LYS A 344 -42.43 19.25 8.43
N PRO A 345 -42.21 19.97 7.33
CA PRO A 345 -41.23 21.05 7.26
C PRO A 345 -41.31 21.94 8.51
N SER A 346 -40.22 22.03 9.23
CA SER A 346 -40.15 22.68 10.55
C SER A 346 -38.70 22.78 11.04
N ARG A 347 -38.52 23.49 12.14
CA ARG A 347 -37.20 23.58 12.79
C ARG A 347 -37.26 22.91 14.16
N ILE A 348 -36.51 21.87 14.34
CA ILE A 348 -36.48 20.98 15.50
C ILE A 348 -35.17 21.19 16.26
N GLN A 349 -35.22 21.62 17.50
CA GLN A 349 -34.01 21.79 18.32
C GLN A 349 -33.81 20.61 19.27
N ILE A 350 -32.60 20.03 19.24
CA ILE A 350 -32.15 19.01 20.19
C ILE A 350 -31.35 19.69 21.30
N ARG A 351 -31.69 19.43 22.55
CA ARG A 351 -31.00 19.92 23.73
C ARG A 351 -30.59 18.76 24.64
N GLY A 352 -29.55 18.95 25.44
CA GLY A 352 -29.07 17.96 26.39
C GLY A 352 -27.74 18.38 27.01
N SER A 353 -27.37 17.73 28.12
CA SER A 353 -26.09 17.99 28.79
C SER A 353 -24.89 17.65 27.91
N ASN A 354 -23.70 18.22 28.22
CA ASN A 354 -22.48 17.83 27.58
C ASN A 354 -22.20 16.33 27.85
N GLY A 355 -21.80 15.60 26.81
CA GLY A 355 -21.60 14.16 26.89
C GLY A 355 -22.90 13.31 26.77
N ALA A 356 -24.08 13.90 26.63
CA ALA A 356 -25.33 13.14 26.44
C ALA A 356 -25.39 12.38 25.09
N GLY A 357 -24.47 12.63 24.17
CA GLY A 357 -24.43 11.97 22.87
C GLY A 357 -25.23 12.67 21.78
N LYS A 358 -25.39 14.00 21.85
CA LYS A 358 -26.15 14.81 20.87
C LYS A 358 -25.59 14.63 19.45
N SER A 359 -24.28 14.81 19.25
CA SER A 359 -23.63 14.62 17.93
C SER A 359 -23.72 13.17 17.44
N THR A 360 -23.67 12.20 18.37
CA THR A 360 -23.88 10.78 18.06
C THR A 360 -25.32 10.53 17.60
N LEU A 361 -26.30 11.18 18.25
CA LEU A 361 -27.68 11.11 17.83
C LEU A 361 -27.89 11.71 16.43
N MET A 362 -27.25 12.84 16.11
CA MET A 362 -27.34 13.44 14.77
C MET A 362 -26.81 12.47 13.68
N LEU A 363 -25.74 11.76 13.96
CA LEU A 363 -25.22 10.75 13.04
C LEU A 363 -26.15 9.52 12.94
N HIS A 364 -26.73 9.08 14.05
CA HIS A 364 -27.72 8.01 14.05
C HIS A 364 -28.98 8.39 13.24
N LEU A 365 -29.44 9.62 13.36
CA LEU A 365 -30.53 10.15 12.53
C LEU A 365 -30.15 10.19 11.06
N ASN A 366 -28.91 10.61 10.74
CA ASN A 366 -28.41 10.62 9.37
C ASN A 366 -28.36 9.23 8.74
N GLU A 367 -28.10 8.17 9.53
CA GLU A 367 -28.15 6.78 9.07
C GLU A 367 -29.59 6.28 8.87
N SER A 368 -30.50 6.69 9.74
CA SER A 368 -31.89 6.19 9.75
C SER A 368 -32.84 6.90 8.79
N LEU A 369 -32.52 8.13 8.38
CA LEU A 369 -33.32 8.94 7.47
C LEU A 369 -32.88 8.76 6.01
N GLU A 370 -33.82 8.41 5.12
CA GLU A 370 -33.51 8.12 3.71
C GLU A 370 -32.98 9.33 2.91
N SER A 371 -33.37 10.54 3.28
CA SER A 371 -33.02 11.77 2.55
C SER A 371 -32.59 12.85 3.55
N SER A 372 -31.38 12.69 4.09
CA SER A 372 -30.81 13.63 5.06
C SER A 372 -29.44 14.13 4.61
N PHE A 373 -29.08 15.34 5.03
CA PHE A 373 -27.76 15.93 4.88
C PHE A 373 -27.24 16.40 6.24
N TYR A 374 -26.09 15.92 6.66
CA TYR A 374 -25.49 16.22 7.95
C TYR A 374 -24.36 17.24 7.80
N ILE A 375 -24.43 18.34 8.54
CA ILE A 375 -23.39 19.37 8.63
C ILE A 375 -22.80 19.36 10.05
N PRO A 376 -21.54 18.96 10.22
CA PRO A 376 -20.84 19.04 11.51
C PRO A 376 -20.46 20.48 11.88
N ALA A 377 -20.00 20.71 13.11
CA ALA A 377 -19.54 22.01 13.59
C ALA A 377 -18.44 22.65 12.73
N HIS A 378 -17.61 21.84 12.08
CA HIS A 378 -16.53 22.27 11.18
C HIS A 378 -16.61 21.48 9.88
N PRO A 379 -17.54 21.85 8.96
CA PRO A 379 -17.69 21.14 7.68
C PRO A 379 -16.51 21.42 6.75
N GLN A 380 -16.13 20.39 5.99
CA GLN A 380 -15.08 20.41 4.97
C GLN A 380 -15.60 19.74 3.69
N PHE A 381 -16.72 20.21 3.16
CA PHE A 381 -17.30 19.69 1.93
C PHE A 381 -16.67 20.36 0.72
N GLU A 382 -16.40 19.59 -0.33
CA GLU A 382 -15.86 20.06 -1.60
C GLU A 382 -17.00 20.51 -2.52
N PHE A 383 -17.08 21.80 -2.79
CA PHE A 383 -17.94 22.42 -3.80
C PHE A 383 -17.35 23.79 -4.18
N GLU A 384 -17.85 24.41 -5.24
CA GLU A 384 -17.38 25.71 -5.74
C GLU A 384 -17.45 26.78 -4.64
N ASP A 385 -16.35 27.50 -4.41
CA ASP A 385 -16.17 28.54 -3.39
C ASP A 385 -16.31 28.08 -1.91
N ALA A 386 -16.27 26.78 -1.63
CA ALA A 386 -16.44 26.24 -0.26
C ALA A 386 -15.42 26.80 0.75
N GLU A 387 -14.20 27.01 0.31
CA GLU A 387 -13.07 27.43 1.16
C GLU A 387 -12.86 28.96 1.25
N GLU A 388 -13.67 29.76 0.57
CA GLU A 388 -13.52 31.21 0.58
C GLU A 388 -14.16 31.87 1.81
N GLY A 389 -13.50 32.89 2.37
CA GLY A 389 -14.03 33.75 3.40
C GLY A 389 -13.77 33.34 4.85
N SER A 390 -14.42 34.06 5.77
CA SER A 390 -14.35 33.77 7.22
C SER A 390 -15.10 32.48 7.61
N THR A 391 -14.83 31.95 8.82
CA THR A 391 -15.52 30.76 9.33
C THR A 391 -17.03 30.84 9.23
N GLY A 392 -17.62 32.02 9.55
CA GLY A 392 -19.07 32.25 9.46
C GLY A 392 -19.59 32.27 8.01
N GLN A 393 -18.82 32.84 7.10
CA GLN A 393 -19.16 32.88 5.66
C GLN A 393 -19.08 31.48 5.06
N LYS A 394 -18.06 30.66 5.45
CA LYS A 394 -17.95 29.26 5.04
C LYS A 394 -19.16 28.47 5.53
N MET A 395 -19.52 28.58 6.81
CA MET A 395 -20.69 27.88 7.36
C MET A 395 -21.99 28.29 6.62
N LEU A 396 -22.18 29.56 6.32
CA LEU A 396 -23.33 30.03 5.55
C LEU A 396 -23.41 29.33 4.19
N ARG A 397 -22.30 29.31 3.43
CA ARG A 397 -22.23 28.65 2.12
C ARG A 397 -22.49 27.15 2.20
N HIS A 398 -21.97 26.46 3.22
CA HIS A 398 -22.24 25.03 3.43
C HIS A 398 -23.73 24.75 3.66
N ILE A 399 -24.41 25.63 4.40
CA ILE A 399 -25.86 25.53 4.64
C ILE A 399 -26.64 25.86 3.35
N GLU A 400 -26.25 26.87 2.58
CA GLU A 400 -26.87 27.23 1.30
C GLU A 400 -26.71 26.09 0.28
N TYR A 401 -25.51 25.50 0.19
CA TYR A 401 -25.24 24.34 -0.65
C TYR A 401 -26.12 23.14 -0.26
N ALA A 402 -26.16 22.80 1.04
CA ALA A 402 -27.00 21.71 1.52
C ALA A 402 -28.51 21.97 1.28
N ALA A 403 -28.94 23.24 1.36
CA ALA A 403 -30.32 23.62 1.07
C ALA A 403 -30.69 23.48 -0.42
N SER A 404 -29.72 23.62 -1.33
CA SER A 404 -29.93 23.49 -2.78
C SER A 404 -30.05 22.01 -3.23
N LEU A 405 -29.60 21.07 -2.42
CA LEU A 405 -29.68 19.65 -2.72
C LEU A 405 -31.09 19.10 -2.50
N ASP A 406 -31.43 17.99 -3.17
CA ASP A 406 -32.71 17.29 -3.01
C ASP A 406 -32.69 16.40 -1.75
N ASN A 407 -32.72 17.04 -0.58
CA ASN A 407 -32.81 16.40 0.72
C ASN A 407 -34.04 16.93 1.50
N LYS A 408 -34.70 16.02 2.22
CA LYS A 408 -35.87 16.37 3.08
C LYS A 408 -35.46 16.86 4.46
N HIS A 409 -34.34 16.34 4.99
CA HIS A 409 -33.86 16.63 6.32
C HIS A 409 -32.47 17.26 6.28
N LEU A 410 -32.31 18.35 7.04
CA LEU A 410 -31.03 19.03 7.23
C LEU A 410 -30.64 18.93 8.70
N LEU A 411 -29.52 18.24 8.95
CA LEU A 411 -29.01 17.99 10.29
C LEU A 411 -27.83 18.91 10.57
N LEU A 412 -27.92 19.79 11.56
CA LEU A 412 -26.93 20.80 11.90
C LEU A 412 -26.37 20.57 13.31
N ASP A 413 -25.10 20.22 13.41
CA ASP A 413 -24.46 19.93 14.70
C ASP A 413 -23.56 21.09 15.12
N GLU A 414 -23.92 21.78 16.19
CA GLU A 414 -23.20 22.92 16.79
C GLU A 414 -22.75 23.97 15.75
N TRP A 415 -23.59 24.24 14.77
CA TRP A 415 -23.32 25.16 13.65
C TRP A 415 -23.01 26.59 14.10
N ASP A 416 -23.45 27.00 15.30
CA ASP A 416 -23.24 28.32 15.90
C ASP A 416 -21.92 28.40 16.71
N ALA A 417 -21.15 27.28 16.80
CA ALA A 417 -19.88 27.30 17.48
C ALA A 417 -18.85 28.17 16.76
N ASN A 418 -18.19 29.06 17.50
CA ASN A 418 -17.14 29.96 16.99
C ASN A 418 -17.59 30.97 15.92
N LEU A 419 -18.89 31.30 15.86
CA LEU A 419 -19.43 32.35 14.98
C LEU A 419 -19.68 33.67 15.74
N ASP A 420 -19.50 34.76 15.07
CA ASP A 420 -19.93 36.08 15.54
C ASP A 420 -21.45 36.22 15.47
N GLN A 421 -21.99 37.23 16.22
CA GLN A 421 -23.45 37.46 16.31
C GLN A 421 -24.07 37.79 14.97
N GLU A 422 -23.36 38.52 14.10
CA GLU A 422 -23.87 38.92 12.80
C GLU A 422 -24.09 37.70 11.89
N ASN A 423 -23.12 36.79 11.83
CA ASN A 423 -23.23 35.57 11.06
C ASN A 423 -24.29 34.61 11.65
N ILE A 424 -24.41 34.52 12.98
CA ILE A 424 -25.49 33.76 13.63
C ILE A 424 -26.86 34.27 13.21
N LEU A 425 -27.08 35.59 13.15
CA LEU A 425 -28.35 36.17 12.73
C LEU A 425 -28.66 35.85 11.25
N LYS A 426 -27.70 36.03 10.36
CA LYS A 426 -27.84 35.71 8.92
C LYS A 426 -28.20 34.24 8.70
N ILE A 427 -27.48 33.34 9.38
CA ILE A 427 -27.75 31.92 9.28
C ILE A 427 -29.14 31.57 9.85
N ASN A 428 -29.53 32.16 10.98
CA ASN A 428 -30.87 31.97 11.53
C ASN A 428 -31.99 32.38 10.57
N GLU A 429 -31.84 33.52 9.89
CA GLU A 429 -32.79 33.97 8.87
C GLU A 429 -32.87 33.00 7.69
N LEU A 430 -31.71 32.49 7.24
CA LEU A 430 -31.64 31.48 6.20
C LEU A 430 -32.34 30.18 6.64
N LEU A 431 -32.04 29.66 7.83
CA LEU A 431 -32.65 28.43 8.37
C LEU A 431 -34.17 28.60 8.52
N ASN A 432 -34.67 29.76 8.93
CA ASN A 432 -36.10 30.02 9.01
C ASN A 432 -36.77 30.03 7.63
N ARG A 433 -36.07 30.41 6.57
CA ARG A 433 -36.56 30.27 5.19
C ARG A 433 -36.59 28.79 4.75
N ILE A 434 -35.50 28.06 4.94
CA ILE A 434 -35.36 26.67 4.55
C ILE A 434 -36.35 25.77 5.30
N SER A 435 -36.68 26.07 6.56
CA SER A 435 -37.62 25.32 7.39
C SER A 435 -39.07 25.31 6.92
N LYS A 436 -39.40 26.14 5.91
CA LYS A 436 -40.72 26.11 5.25
C LYS A 436 -40.88 24.92 4.32
N ASP A 437 -39.77 24.45 3.73
CA ASP A 437 -39.74 23.39 2.72
C ASP A 437 -39.07 22.12 3.22
N LYS A 438 -38.18 22.21 4.21
CA LYS A 438 -37.39 21.09 4.75
C LYS A 438 -37.52 20.98 6.25
N VAL A 439 -37.28 19.77 6.79
CA VAL A 439 -37.14 19.56 8.21
C VAL A 439 -35.71 19.86 8.63
N ILE A 440 -35.51 20.84 9.48
CA ILE A 440 -34.21 21.19 10.05
C ILE A 440 -34.12 20.64 11.46
N ILE A 441 -33.08 19.85 11.73
CA ILE A 441 -32.77 19.34 13.04
C ILE A 441 -31.45 19.93 13.49
N GLU A 442 -31.45 20.65 14.59
CA GLU A 442 -30.27 21.38 15.04
C GLU A 442 -29.89 21.07 16.49
N VAL A 443 -28.60 20.95 16.71
CA VAL A 443 -27.95 21.03 18.03
C VAL A 443 -27.23 22.37 18.07
N ARG A 444 -27.45 23.15 19.11
CA ARG A 444 -26.74 24.40 19.35
C ARG A 444 -25.75 24.29 20.47
N HIS A 445 -24.68 25.06 20.38
CA HIS A 445 -23.67 25.12 21.43
C HIS A 445 -24.18 25.87 22.69
N ARG A 446 -25.10 26.82 22.53
CA ARG A 446 -25.67 27.68 23.62
C ARG A 446 -27.13 27.38 23.86
#